data_9c27015dd6ce79be48d0bc87ffbbb76c
#
_entry.id   9c27015dd6ce79be48d0bc87ffbbb76c
#
_cell.length_a   1.000
_cell.length_b   1.000
_cell.length_c   1.000
_cell.angle_alpha   90.00
_cell.angle_beta   90.00
_cell.angle_gamma   90.00
#
_symmetry.space_group_name_H-M   'P 1'
#
loop_
_entity.id
_entity.type
_entity.pdbx_description
1 polymer ?
#
loop_
_entity_poly.entity_id
_entity_poly.type
_entity_poly.pdbx_seq_one_letter_code
_entity_poly.pdbx_strand_id
1 'polypeptide(L)'
;MYQHTHHLDNQSILDVRDLQVRYNGNLALENITFHLHSGERVAVVGPNGAGKSTLFKVVAGVLPSSSGEVSIYGSGPRSHICIAYIPQRSQVDWNFPVSVADVVMMGRIAKLGLLGWPHKRDWELVQRALETVHLADLSKRQISQLSGGQQQRMFIARALAQKSELMLMDEPLSGLDAPSQADILSLLDTLKSQGVTVMVATHDLEQAAQYFDRIMLLNHRLIGFGSPDEVLQPAMLIQAYGGRLRKTEDGKNLAIDDSCCGEGETHEHAH
;
A
#
# COMPACT_ATOMS: atom_id res chain seq x y z
N MET A 1 -5.74 -3.55 26.97
CA MET A 1 -7.09 -3.09 26.61
C MET A 1 -6.88 -1.92 25.67
N TYR A 2 -6.93 -2.13 24.35
CA TYR A 2 -6.71 -1.06 23.38
C TYR A 2 -7.98 -0.24 23.26
N GLN A 3 -7.92 1.03 23.69
CA GLN A 3 -9.03 1.97 23.55
C GLN A 3 -9.00 2.58 22.15
N HIS A 4 -10.06 2.40 21.36
CA HIS A 4 -10.36 3.28 20.24
C HIS A 4 -10.77 4.64 20.83
N THR A 5 -9.85 5.55 20.93
CA THR A 5 -10.16 6.97 21.08
C THR A 5 -10.60 7.49 19.72
N HIS A 6 -11.77 8.08 19.61
CA HIS A 6 -12.14 8.91 18.47
C HIS A 6 -11.15 10.07 18.41
N HIS A 7 -10.29 10.07 17.40
CA HIS A 7 -9.30 11.13 17.18
C HIS A 7 -9.99 12.31 16.50
N LEU A 8 -9.63 13.54 16.92
CA LEU A 8 -10.23 14.78 16.43
C LEU A 8 -9.84 15.08 14.97
N ASP A 9 -10.73 15.66 14.20
CA ASP A 9 -10.69 15.94 12.75
C ASP A 9 -9.57 16.88 12.27
N ASN A 10 -8.46 17.03 12.94
CA ASN A 10 -7.32 17.82 12.45
C ASN A 10 -5.97 17.31 12.99
N GLN A 11 -5.93 16.05 13.42
CA GLN A 11 -4.72 15.46 13.97
C GLN A 11 -3.99 14.66 12.88
N SER A 12 -2.66 14.81 12.82
CA SER A 12 -1.83 13.95 11.96
C SER A 12 -2.02 12.49 12.36
N ILE A 13 -2.43 11.66 11.39
CA ILE A 13 -2.57 10.22 11.60
C ILE A 13 -1.20 9.54 11.60
N LEU A 14 -0.27 10.04 10.79
CA LEU A 14 1.07 9.51 10.62
C LEU A 14 2.09 10.65 10.59
N ASP A 15 3.07 10.60 11.47
CA ASP A 15 4.25 11.44 11.47
C ASP A 15 5.49 10.58 11.31
N VAL A 16 6.32 10.90 10.32
CA VAL A 16 7.61 10.28 10.06
C VAL A 16 8.67 11.36 10.09
N ARG A 17 9.72 11.17 10.90
CA ARG A 17 10.81 12.16 11.08
C ARG A 17 12.17 11.49 10.92
N ASP A 18 12.96 12.01 10.01
CA ASP A 18 14.36 11.62 9.73
C ASP A 18 14.56 10.11 9.63
N LEU A 19 13.56 9.41 9.06
CA LEU A 19 13.56 7.97 8.98
C LEU A 19 14.70 7.48 8.08
N GLN A 20 15.51 6.58 8.63
CA GLN A 20 16.52 5.83 7.89
C GLN A 20 16.31 4.33 8.04
N VAL A 21 16.53 3.61 6.95
CA VAL A 21 16.46 2.13 6.93
C VAL A 21 17.63 1.57 6.16
N ARG A 22 18.35 0.61 6.77
CA ARG A 22 19.47 -0.10 6.15
C ARG A 22 19.22 -1.60 6.17
N TYR A 23 19.51 -2.25 5.05
CA TYR A 23 19.55 -3.70 4.93
C TYR A 23 20.98 -4.15 4.64
N ASN A 24 21.56 -4.98 5.51
CA ASN A 24 22.92 -5.51 5.32
C ASN A 24 23.95 -4.41 4.95
N GLY A 25 23.83 -3.24 5.59
CA GLY A 25 24.67 -2.08 5.31
C GLY A 25 24.20 -1.19 4.14
N ASN A 26 23.36 -1.69 3.24
CA ASN A 26 22.82 -0.90 2.12
C ASN A 26 21.69 -0.01 2.58
N LEU A 27 21.71 1.24 2.14
CA LEU A 27 20.72 2.25 2.48
C LEU A 27 19.48 2.06 1.62
N ALA A 28 18.36 1.72 2.26
CA ALA A 28 17.07 1.55 1.59
C ALA A 28 16.21 2.82 1.65
N LEU A 29 16.26 3.53 2.78
CA LEU A 29 15.61 4.84 2.98
C LEU A 29 16.55 5.77 3.72
N GLU A 30 16.57 7.04 3.33
CA GLU A 30 17.46 8.07 3.88
C GLU A 30 16.69 9.36 4.13
N ASN A 31 16.68 9.81 5.40
CA ASN A 31 16.13 11.09 5.84
C ASN A 31 14.71 11.37 5.34
N ILE A 32 13.81 10.38 5.50
CA ILE A 32 12.42 10.54 5.10
C ILE A 32 11.66 11.27 6.21
N THR A 33 11.10 12.44 5.87
CA THR A 33 10.27 13.23 6.78
C THR A 33 8.99 13.66 6.08
N PHE A 34 7.83 13.28 6.61
CA PHE A 34 6.51 13.68 6.11
C PHE A 34 5.44 13.45 7.18
N HIS A 35 4.25 14.01 6.94
CA HIS A 35 3.07 13.77 7.77
C HIS A 35 1.82 13.57 6.90
N LEU A 36 0.86 12.82 7.43
CA LEU A 36 -0.45 12.58 6.81
C LEU A 36 -1.57 12.98 7.75
N HIS A 37 -2.64 13.51 7.18
CA HIS A 37 -3.89 13.76 7.87
C HIS A 37 -4.90 12.63 7.62
N SER A 38 -5.88 12.52 8.51
CA SER A 38 -6.95 11.53 8.37
C SER A 38 -7.75 11.75 7.09
N GLY A 39 -8.09 10.65 6.38
CA GLY A 39 -8.89 10.67 5.16
C GLY A 39 -8.14 11.02 3.87
N GLU A 40 -6.81 11.29 3.91
CA GLU A 40 -6.01 11.52 2.70
C GLU A 40 -5.78 10.22 1.91
N ARG A 41 -5.78 10.32 0.58
CA ARG A 41 -5.31 9.27 -0.33
C ARG A 41 -3.98 9.69 -0.93
N VAL A 42 -2.94 8.91 -0.67
CA VAL A 42 -1.58 9.21 -1.12
C VAL A 42 -1.06 8.10 -2.02
N ALA A 43 -0.63 8.46 -3.23
CA ALA A 43 0.16 7.56 -4.07
C ALA A 43 1.64 7.71 -3.73
N VAL A 44 2.31 6.58 -3.47
CA VAL A 44 3.77 6.52 -3.32
C VAL A 44 4.36 5.99 -4.62
N VAL A 45 4.99 6.88 -5.38
CA VAL A 45 5.54 6.57 -6.70
C VAL A 45 7.07 6.65 -6.68
N GLY A 46 7.70 5.93 -7.58
CA GLY A 46 9.16 5.88 -7.71
C GLY A 46 9.62 4.61 -8.41
N PRO A 47 10.89 4.55 -8.85
CA PRO A 47 11.43 3.39 -9.57
C PRO A 47 11.41 2.11 -8.72
N ASN A 48 11.63 0.96 -9.38
CA ASN A 48 11.83 -0.30 -8.70
C ASN A 48 13.06 -0.21 -7.79
N GLY A 49 12.94 -0.67 -6.53
CA GLY A 49 13.99 -0.53 -5.54
C GLY A 49 14.02 0.82 -4.80
N ALA A 50 13.17 1.79 -5.13
CA ALA A 50 13.12 3.13 -4.49
C ALA A 50 12.85 3.13 -2.98
N GLY A 51 12.46 1.99 -2.39
CA GLY A 51 12.17 1.88 -0.96
C GLY A 51 10.68 1.95 -0.59
N LYS A 52 9.75 1.94 -1.57
CA LYS A 52 8.30 2.03 -1.34
C LYS A 52 7.78 0.97 -0.35
N SER A 53 8.02 -0.31 -0.64
CA SER A 53 7.63 -1.43 0.24
C SER A 53 8.35 -1.40 1.58
N THR A 54 9.60 -0.91 1.62
CA THR A 54 10.36 -0.72 2.86
C THR A 54 9.69 0.31 3.75
N LEU A 55 9.30 1.46 3.19
CA LEU A 55 8.56 2.50 3.92
C LEU A 55 7.28 1.93 4.53
N PHE A 56 6.49 1.20 3.74
CA PHE A 56 5.24 0.59 4.22
C PHE A 56 5.46 -0.43 5.34
N LYS A 57 6.48 -1.27 5.22
CA LYS A 57 6.83 -2.25 6.27
C LYS A 57 7.26 -1.59 7.57
N VAL A 58 7.97 -0.46 7.50
CA VAL A 58 8.35 0.30 8.71
C VAL A 58 7.15 0.98 9.33
N VAL A 59 6.32 1.67 8.54
CA VAL A 59 5.09 2.31 9.04
C VAL A 59 4.12 1.28 9.62
N ALA A 60 4.03 0.09 9.03
CA ALA A 60 3.23 -1.03 9.56
C ALA A 60 3.84 -1.70 10.82
N GLY A 61 5.04 -1.31 11.25
CA GLY A 61 5.74 -1.93 12.38
C GLY A 61 6.28 -3.34 12.10
N VAL A 62 6.25 -3.79 10.84
CA VAL A 62 6.78 -5.11 10.41
C VAL A 62 8.30 -5.09 10.38
N LEU A 63 8.88 -3.96 9.98
CA LEU A 63 10.32 -3.75 9.90
C LEU A 63 10.74 -2.65 10.88
N PRO A 64 11.81 -2.82 11.66
CA PRO A 64 12.36 -1.73 12.48
C PRO A 64 13.08 -0.68 11.61
N SER A 65 13.01 0.58 12.01
CA SER A 65 13.89 1.63 11.48
C SER A 65 15.32 1.46 11.99
N SER A 66 16.31 1.94 11.22
CA SER A 66 17.69 2.03 11.70
C SER A 66 17.91 3.29 12.54
N SER A 67 17.23 4.39 12.19
CA SER A 67 17.15 5.64 12.96
C SER A 67 15.91 6.42 12.53
N GLY A 68 15.64 7.53 13.24
CA GLY A 68 14.43 8.33 13.03
C GLY A 68 13.22 7.80 13.76
N GLU A 69 12.11 8.48 13.63
CA GLU A 69 10.89 8.21 14.37
C GLU A 69 9.70 8.04 13.43
N VAL A 70 8.85 7.05 13.74
CA VAL A 70 7.54 6.87 13.12
C VAL A 70 6.52 6.85 14.24
N SER A 71 5.56 7.76 14.19
CA SER A 71 4.46 7.80 15.15
C SER A 71 3.10 7.84 14.44
N ILE A 72 2.15 7.15 15.03
CA ILE A 72 0.77 7.07 14.56
C ILE A 72 -0.10 7.55 15.71
N TYR A 73 -0.83 8.63 15.47
CA TYR A 73 -1.54 9.33 16.54
C TYR A 73 -0.67 9.58 17.79
N GLY A 74 0.60 9.94 17.56
CA GLY A 74 1.55 10.23 18.65
C GLY A 74 2.14 9.02 19.36
N SER A 75 1.89 7.80 18.89
CA SER A 75 2.44 6.56 19.48
C SER A 75 3.16 5.72 18.43
N GLY A 76 4.10 4.87 18.86
CA GLY A 76 4.87 4.03 17.92
C GLY A 76 3.99 3.03 17.15
N PRO A 77 4.39 2.60 15.95
CA PRO A 77 3.59 1.76 15.06
C PRO A 77 3.08 0.45 15.68
N ARG A 78 3.88 -0.17 16.55
CA ARG A 78 3.52 -1.43 17.22
C ARG A 78 2.45 -1.30 18.30
N SER A 79 2.12 -0.09 18.69
CA SER A 79 1.10 0.20 19.71
C SER A 79 -0.30 0.26 19.13
N HIS A 80 -0.44 0.25 17.80
CA HIS A 80 -1.70 0.47 17.11
C HIS A 80 -2.17 -0.75 16.32
N ILE A 81 -3.45 -1.08 16.47
CA ILE A 81 -4.17 -2.06 15.64
C ILE A 81 -4.94 -1.38 14.51
N CYS A 82 -4.82 -0.06 14.39
CA CYS A 82 -5.53 0.74 13.38
C CYS A 82 -4.84 0.78 12.02
N ILE A 83 -3.68 0.10 11.86
CA ILE A 83 -2.95 0.03 10.59
C ILE A 83 -3.18 -1.32 9.94
N ALA A 84 -3.51 -1.31 8.66
CA ALA A 84 -3.49 -2.53 7.84
C ALA A 84 -2.42 -2.41 6.75
N TYR A 85 -1.58 -3.42 6.63
CA TYR A 85 -0.65 -3.58 5.52
C TYR A 85 -1.13 -4.69 4.60
N ILE A 86 -1.29 -4.33 3.33
CA ILE A 86 -1.66 -5.23 2.23
C ILE A 86 -0.42 -5.39 1.36
N PRO A 87 0.27 -6.55 1.45
CA PRO A 87 1.49 -6.79 0.70
C PRO A 87 1.19 -7.02 -0.78
N GLN A 88 2.22 -6.92 -1.60
CA GLN A 88 2.16 -7.32 -3.00
C GLN A 88 1.71 -8.77 -3.13
N ARG A 89 0.86 -9.05 -4.12
CA ARG A 89 0.23 -10.36 -4.33
C ARG A 89 1.22 -11.52 -4.46
N SER A 90 2.39 -11.28 -5.04
CA SER A 90 3.47 -12.27 -5.18
C SER A 90 4.07 -12.76 -3.86
N GLN A 91 3.84 -12.06 -2.76
CA GLN A 91 4.35 -12.42 -1.42
C GLN A 91 3.38 -13.30 -0.61
N VAL A 92 2.24 -13.68 -1.18
CA VAL A 92 1.18 -14.44 -0.50
C VAL A 92 1.14 -15.88 -1.01
N ASP A 93 1.09 -16.84 -0.08
CA ASP A 93 0.83 -18.25 -0.43
C ASP A 93 -0.68 -18.46 -0.65
N TRP A 94 -1.06 -18.49 -1.90
CA TRP A 94 -2.46 -18.69 -2.31
C TRP A 94 -2.96 -20.13 -2.20
N ASN A 95 -2.05 -21.10 -2.01
CA ASN A 95 -2.42 -22.51 -1.86
C ASN A 95 -2.78 -22.88 -0.41
N PHE A 96 -2.66 -21.92 0.51
CA PHE A 96 -3.02 -22.16 1.91
C PHE A 96 -4.52 -22.47 2.02
N PRO A 97 -4.94 -23.59 2.67
CA PRO A 97 -6.30 -24.11 2.62
C PRO A 97 -7.25 -23.36 3.57
N VAL A 98 -7.52 -22.09 3.30
CA VAL A 98 -8.43 -21.23 4.07
C VAL A 98 -9.51 -20.64 3.18
N SER A 99 -10.67 -20.34 3.77
CA SER A 99 -11.73 -19.63 3.07
C SER A 99 -11.52 -18.11 3.08
N VAL A 100 -12.25 -17.41 2.21
CA VAL A 100 -12.31 -15.95 2.16
C VAL A 100 -12.71 -15.39 3.53
N ALA A 101 -13.74 -15.96 4.17
CA ALA A 101 -14.20 -15.51 5.48
C ALA A 101 -13.14 -15.69 6.57
N ASP A 102 -12.34 -16.79 6.52
CA ASP A 102 -11.27 -17.03 7.47
C ASP A 102 -10.18 -15.95 7.36
N VAL A 103 -9.76 -15.60 6.14
CA VAL A 103 -8.78 -14.53 5.91
C VAL A 103 -9.30 -13.18 6.41
N VAL A 104 -10.55 -12.85 6.15
CA VAL A 104 -11.15 -11.59 6.63
C VAL A 104 -11.27 -11.61 8.16
N MET A 105 -11.61 -12.77 8.78
CA MET A 105 -11.63 -12.93 10.23
C MET A 105 -10.23 -12.73 10.85
N MET A 106 -9.14 -13.06 10.14
CA MET A 106 -7.78 -12.77 10.66
C MET A 106 -7.58 -11.29 10.99
N GLY A 107 -8.31 -10.37 10.33
CA GLY A 107 -8.33 -8.95 10.70
C GLY A 107 -8.85 -8.68 12.13
N ARG A 108 -9.56 -9.64 12.74
CA ARG A 108 -10.09 -9.52 14.11
C ARG A 108 -9.17 -10.11 15.18
N ILE A 109 -8.20 -10.96 14.79
CA ILE A 109 -7.35 -11.72 15.74
C ILE A 109 -6.64 -10.81 16.75
N ALA A 110 -6.11 -9.68 16.29
CA ALA A 110 -5.43 -8.73 17.20
C ALA A 110 -6.32 -8.20 18.32
N LYS A 111 -7.65 -8.14 18.11
CA LYS A 111 -8.65 -7.72 19.12
C LYS A 111 -9.16 -8.87 19.98
N LEU A 112 -9.11 -10.10 19.48
CA LEU A 112 -9.55 -11.28 20.20
C LEU A 112 -8.51 -11.74 21.25
N GLY A 113 -7.22 -11.44 21.01
CA GLY A 113 -6.13 -11.94 21.83
C GLY A 113 -5.82 -13.42 21.59
N LEU A 114 -4.79 -13.94 22.27
CA LEU A 114 -4.20 -15.26 22.00
C LEU A 114 -5.15 -16.44 22.29
N LEU A 115 -6.13 -16.27 23.18
CA LEU A 115 -7.09 -17.29 23.63
C LEU A 115 -8.55 -16.93 23.32
N GLY A 116 -8.78 -15.86 22.58
CA GLY A 116 -10.14 -15.40 22.28
C GLY A 116 -10.74 -16.13 21.08
N TRP A 117 -12.02 -16.51 21.21
CA TRP A 117 -12.82 -17.03 20.12
C TRP A 117 -13.64 -15.92 19.46
N PRO A 118 -13.86 -15.98 18.13
CA PRO A 118 -14.72 -15.02 17.44
C PRO A 118 -16.15 -15.04 18.00
N HIS A 119 -16.67 -13.88 18.38
CA HIS A 119 -18.05 -13.70 18.81
C HIS A 119 -18.94 -13.33 17.62
N LYS A 120 -20.27 -13.36 17.83
CA LYS A 120 -21.25 -12.97 16.80
C LYS A 120 -20.95 -11.61 16.19
N ARG A 121 -20.54 -10.63 17.02
CA ARG A 121 -20.15 -9.27 16.58
C ARG A 121 -18.96 -9.28 15.60
N ASP A 122 -18.01 -10.20 15.75
CA ASP A 122 -16.85 -10.27 14.86
C ASP A 122 -17.28 -10.81 13.50
N TRP A 123 -18.14 -11.82 13.46
CA TRP A 123 -18.74 -12.34 12.24
C TRP A 123 -19.62 -11.30 11.51
N GLU A 124 -20.35 -10.46 12.23
CA GLU A 124 -21.11 -9.35 11.66
C GLU A 124 -20.17 -8.32 10.98
N LEU A 125 -19.02 -8.05 11.58
CA LEU A 125 -18.01 -7.17 10.97
C LEU A 125 -17.39 -7.78 9.72
N VAL A 126 -17.06 -9.08 9.75
CA VAL A 126 -16.58 -9.83 8.59
C VAL A 126 -17.60 -9.78 7.45
N GLN A 127 -18.88 -10.06 7.76
CA GLN A 127 -19.93 -10.03 6.77
C GLN A 127 -20.08 -8.66 6.12
N ARG A 128 -20.13 -7.58 6.91
CA ARG A 128 -20.19 -6.20 6.37
C ARG A 128 -18.96 -5.85 5.52
N ALA A 129 -17.77 -6.26 5.95
CA ALA A 129 -16.57 -6.04 5.17
C ALA A 129 -16.62 -6.76 3.82
N LEU A 130 -17.10 -8.00 3.78
CA LEU A 130 -17.30 -8.76 2.56
C LEU A 130 -18.36 -8.16 1.64
N GLU A 131 -19.46 -7.64 2.20
CA GLU A 131 -20.50 -6.92 1.45
C GLU A 131 -19.92 -5.65 0.80
N THR A 132 -19.14 -4.86 1.55
CA THR A 132 -18.51 -3.63 1.05
C THR A 132 -17.62 -3.89 -0.16
N VAL A 133 -16.92 -5.03 -0.20
CA VAL A 133 -16.02 -5.38 -1.31
C VAL A 133 -16.65 -6.32 -2.34
N HIS A 134 -17.95 -6.57 -2.26
CA HIS A 134 -18.71 -7.46 -3.16
C HIS A 134 -18.17 -8.89 -3.23
N LEU A 135 -17.85 -9.48 -2.06
CA LEU A 135 -17.39 -10.86 -1.91
C LEU A 135 -18.24 -11.72 -0.97
N ALA A 136 -19.40 -11.23 -0.54
CA ALA A 136 -20.26 -11.93 0.42
C ALA A 136 -20.63 -13.35 -0.06
N ASP A 137 -20.99 -13.51 -1.33
CA ASP A 137 -21.36 -14.79 -1.94
C ASP A 137 -20.18 -15.77 -2.07
N LEU A 138 -18.95 -15.26 -1.97
CA LEU A 138 -17.71 -16.03 -2.06
C LEU A 138 -17.11 -16.35 -0.68
N SER A 139 -17.77 -15.98 0.41
CA SER A 139 -17.27 -16.08 1.78
C SER A 139 -16.70 -17.46 2.15
N LYS A 140 -17.33 -18.54 1.68
CA LYS A 140 -16.93 -19.93 1.93
C LYS A 140 -15.96 -20.49 0.89
N ARG A 141 -15.65 -19.75 -0.17
CA ARG A 141 -14.73 -20.19 -1.24
C ARG A 141 -13.30 -20.18 -0.74
N GLN A 142 -12.48 -21.13 -1.19
CA GLN A 142 -11.04 -21.13 -0.90
C GLN A 142 -10.35 -19.99 -1.64
N ILE A 143 -9.32 -19.40 -1.01
CA ILE A 143 -8.60 -18.25 -1.58
C ILE A 143 -7.87 -18.58 -2.89
N SER A 144 -7.45 -19.83 -3.09
CA SER A 144 -6.86 -20.32 -4.33
C SER A 144 -7.77 -20.25 -5.55
N GLN A 145 -9.09 -20.23 -5.32
CA GLN A 145 -10.12 -20.20 -6.37
C GLN A 145 -10.54 -18.77 -6.76
N LEU A 146 -9.95 -17.76 -6.17
CA LEU A 146 -10.27 -16.36 -6.44
C LEU A 146 -9.46 -15.82 -7.63
N SER A 147 -10.09 -14.96 -8.43
CA SER A 147 -9.37 -14.11 -9.40
C SER A 147 -8.45 -13.12 -8.68
N GLY A 148 -7.47 -12.53 -9.41
CA GLY A 148 -6.56 -11.54 -8.85
C GLY A 148 -7.25 -10.35 -8.20
N GLY A 149 -8.28 -9.80 -8.87
CA GLY A 149 -9.09 -8.70 -8.32
C GLY A 149 -9.88 -9.12 -7.08
N GLN A 150 -10.43 -10.35 -7.06
CA GLN A 150 -11.11 -10.88 -5.87
C GLN A 150 -10.16 -11.08 -4.69
N GLN A 151 -8.93 -11.56 -4.95
CA GLN A 151 -7.87 -11.70 -3.94
C GLN A 151 -7.53 -10.34 -3.31
N GLN A 152 -7.38 -9.32 -4.14
CA GLN A 152 -7.07 -7.97 -3.66
C GLN A 152 -8.22 -7.39 -2.83
N ARG A 153 -9.47 -7.53 -3.29
CA ARG A 153 -10.66 -7.10 -2.54
C ARG A 153 -10.81 -7.84 -1.21
N MET A 154 -10.44 -9.11 -1.14
CA MET A 154 -10.42 -9.87 0.13
C MET A 154 -9.46 -9.27 1.16
N PHE A 155 -8.26 -8.83 0.76
CA PHE A 155 -7.35 -8.15 1.68
C PHE A 155 -7.87 -6.78 2.14
N ILE A 156 -8.55 -6.05 1.26
CA ILE A 156 -9.24 -4.81 1.65
C ILE A 156 -10.34 -5.13 2.68
N ALA A 157 -11.13 -6.20 2.46
CA ALA A 157 -12.14 -6.64 3.43
C ALA A 157 -11.51 -7.01 4.79
N ARG A 158 -10.36 -7.68 4.80
CA ARG A 158 -9.61 -7.98 6.04
C ARG A 158 -9.24 -6.70 6.79
N ALA A 159 -8.76 -5.68 6.08
CA ALA A 159 -8.43 -4.39 6.67
C ALA A 159 -9.65 -3.65 7.21
N LEU A 160 -10.79 -3.70 6.50
CA LEU A 160 -12.08 -3.16 6.97
C LEU A 160 -12.58 -3.90 8.23
N ALA A 161 -12.52 -5.23 8.26
CA ALA A 161 -12.89 -6.01 9.44
C ALA A 161 -12.00 -5.69 10.65
N GLN A 162 -10.73 -5.38 10.44
CA GLN A 162 -9.80 -4.90 11.46
C GLN A 162 -10.21 -3.52 12.01
N LYS A 163 -11.02 -2.75 11.25
CA LYS A 163 -11.32 -1.33 11.48
C LYS A 163 -10.04 -0.49 11.44
N SER A 164 -9.25 -0.70 10.42
CA SER A 164 -8.04 0.10 10.20
C SER A 164 -8.41 1.53 9.79
N GLU A 165 -7.68 2.49 10.31
CA GLU A 165 -7.80 3.91 9.99
C GLU A 165 -6.74 4.34 8.97
N LEU A 166 -5.64 3.56 8.87
CA LEU A 166 -4.59 3.69 7.87
C LEU A 166 -4.42 2.37 7.13
N MET A 167 -4.56 2.39 5.80
CA MET A 167 -4.29 1.26 4.91
C MET A 167 -3.06 1.54 4.05
N LEU A 168 -2.11 0.63 4.08
CA LEU A 168 -0.89 0.65 3.27
C LEU A 168 -0.99 -0.47 2.24
N MET A 169 -1.06 -0.15 0.96
CA MET A 169 -1.25 -1.12 -0.12
C MET A 169 -0.05 -1.12 -1.06
N ASP A 170 0.64 -2.25 -1.14
CA ASP A 170 1.84 -2.40 -1.97
C ASP A 170 1.46 -2.97 -3.34
N GLU A 171 1.47 -2.12 -4.37
CA GLU A 171 1.11 -2.41 -5.76
C GLU A 171 -0.23 -3.15 -5.93
N PRO A 172 -1.35 -2.62 -5.38
CA PRO A 172 -2.64 -3.33 -5.35
C PRO A 172 -3.27 -3.52 -6.73
N LEU A 173 -2.86 -2.76 -7.74
CA LEU A 173 -3.41 -2.78 -9.10
C LEU A 173 -2.55 -3.57 -10.08
N SER A 174 -1.34 -3.98 -9.66
CA SER A 174 -0.38 -4.67 -10.52
C SER A 174 -0.89 -6.04 -10.97
N GLY A 175 -0.80 -6.31 -12.28
CA GLY A 175 -1.19 -7.59 -12.88
C GLY A 175 -2.70 -7.86 -12.88
N LEU A 176 -3.54 -6.84 -12.68
CA LEU A 176 -4.97 -6.93 -12.79
C LEU A 176 -5.47 -6.42 -14.16
N ASP A 177 -6.56 -6.98 -14.62
CA ASP A 177 -7.30 -6.48 -15.77
C ASP A 177 -8.00 -5.14 -15.47
N ALA A 178 -8.31 -4.37 -16.52
CA ALA A 178 -8.87 -3.03 -16.38
C ALA A 178 -10.18 -2.98 -15.56
N PRO A 179 -11.15 -3.91 -15.71
CA PRO A 179 -12.33 -3.95 -14.85
C PRO A 179 -12.00 -4.13 -13.38
N SER A 180 -11.08 -5.06 -13.04
CA SER A 180 -10.66 -5.29 -11.66
C SER A 180 -9.93 -4.08 -11.05
N GLN A 181 -9.14 -3.37 -11.84
CA GLN A 181 -8.51 -2.12 -11.41
C GLN A 181 -9.56 -1.05 -11.10
N ALA A 182 -10.55 -0.86 -11.99
CA ALA A 182 -11.64 0.09 -11.78
C ALA A 182 -12.45 -0.22 -10.50
N ASP A 183 -12.73 -1.49 -10.23
CA ASP A 183 -13.40 -1.93 -9.00
C ASP A 183 -12.60 -1.51 -7.75
N ILE A 184 -11.28 -1.71 -7.76
CA ILE A 184 -10.42 -1.35 -6.61
C ILE A 184 -10.34 0.16 -6.44
N LEU A 185 -10.21 0.92 -7.53
CA LEU A 185 -10.20 2.38 -7.48
C LEU A 185 -11.52 2.94 -6.91
N SER A 186 -12.67 2.38 -7.32
CA SER A 186 -13.97 2.72 -6.74
C SER A 186 -14.07 2.40 -5.24
N LEU A 187 -13.43 1.29 -4.79
CA LEU A 187 -13.33 0.98 -3.37
C LEU A 187 -12.49 2.01 -2.61
N LEU A 188 -11.43 2.58 -3.21
CA LEU A 188 -10.66 3.67 -2.58
C LEU A 188 -11.53 4.91 -2.31
N ASP A 189 -12.47 5.24 -3.20
CA ASP A 189 -13.43 6.33 -2.97
C ASP A 189 -14.36 6.00 -1.80
N THR A 190 -14.83 4.76 -1.72
CA THR A 190 -15.64 4.28 -0.58
C THR A 190 -14.87 4.37 0.72
N LEU A 191 -13.60 3.95 0.76
CA LEU A 191 -12.73 4.05 1.95
C LEU A 191 -12.54 5.50 2.39
N LYS A 192 -12.30 6.41 1.44
CA LYS A 192 -12.20 7.86 1.71
C LYS A 192 -13.47 8.41 2.34
N SER A 193 -14.63 8.06 1.80
CA SER A 193 -15.93 8.49 2.34
C SER A 193 -16.17 8.00 3.79
N GLN A 194 -15.53 6.92 4.18
CA GLN A 194 -15.54 6.35 5.54
C GLN A 194 -14.44 6.93 6.45
N GLY A 195 -13.67 7.91 5.97
CA GLY A 195 -12.59 8.55 6.73
C GLY A 195 -11.32 7.69 6.84
N VAL A 196 -11.17 6.64 6.04
CA VAL A 196 -9.97 5.79 6.03
C VAL A 196 -8.87 6.47 5.23
N THR A 197 -7.70 6.63 5.82
CA THR A 197 -6.49 7.12 5.15
C THR A 197 -5.84 5.98 4.37
N VAL A 198 -5.44 6.25 3.13
CA VAL A 198 -4.87 5.21 2.27
C VAL A 198 -3.56 5.67 1.66
N MET A 199 -2.51 4.85 1.77
CA MET A 199 -1.27 4.99 1.01
C MET A 199 -1.15 3.81 0.04
N VAL A 200 -0.94 4.10 -1.24
CA VAL A 200 -0.80 3.09 -2.29
C VAL A 200 0.56 3.24 -2.97
N ALA A 201 1.40 2.21 -2.93
CA ALA A 201 2.59 2.16 -3.77
C ALA A 201 2.18 1.75 -5.18
N THR A 202 2.59 2.52 -6.18
CA THR A 202 2.34 2.25 -7.59
C THR A 202 3.50 2.75 -8.44
N HIS A 203 3.64 2.20 -9.64
CA HIS A 203 4.55 2.70 -10.67
C HIS A 203 3.81 3.49 -11.77
N ASP A 204 2.48 3.49 -11.75
CA ASP A 204 1.63 4.18 -12.72
C ASP A 204 1.41 5.64 -12.29
N LEU A 205 2.09 6.57 -12.97
CA LEU A 205 2.02 8.00 -12.69
C LEU A 205 0.69 8.61 -13.14
N GLU A 206 0.06 8.09 -14.20
CA GLU A 206 -1.22 8.59 -14.71
C GLU A 206 -2.34 8.25 -13.72
N GLN A 207 -2.40 7.01 -13.25
CA GLN A 207 -3.33 6.62 -12.21
C GLN A 207 -3.09 7.39 -10.90
N ALA A 208 -1.82 7.61 -10.53
CA ALA A 208 -1.48 8.38 -9.35
C ALA A 208 -2.00 9.82 -9.45
N ALA A 209 -1.85 10.47 -10.61
CA ALA A 209 -2.34 11.83 -10.84
C ALA A 209 -3.87 11.92 -10.82
N GLN A 210 -4.55 10.90 -11.34
CA GLN A 210 -6.00 10.93 -11.54
C GLN A 210 -6.79 10.59 -10.25
N TYR A 211 -6.31 9.65 -9.44
CA TYR A 211 -7.11 9.05 -8.36
C TYR A 211 -6.65 9.41 -6.94
N PHE A 212 -5.52 10.10 -6.78
CA PHE A 212 -4.96 10.38 -5.47
C PHE A 212 -4.91 11.88 -5.17
N ASP A 213 -5.15 12.23 -3.91
CA ASP A 213 -5.17 13.62 -3.46
C ASP A 213 -3.76 14.21 -3.39
N ARG A 214 -2.78 13.36 -3.03
CA ARG A 214 -1.36 13.71 -2.94
C ARG A 214 -0.48 12.61 -3.50
N ILE A 215 0.71 13.01 -3.95
CA ILE A 215 1.75 12.10 -4.45
C ILE A 215 3.00 12.26 -3.59
N MET A 216 3.58 11.12 -3.22
CA MET A 216 4.90 11.01 -2.64
C MET A 216 5.86 10.44 -3.69
N LEU A 217 6.80 11.23 -4.17
CA LEU A 217 7.83 10.79 -5.10
C LEU A 217 9.07 10.36 -4.33
N LEU A 218 9.38 9.06 -4.38
CA LEU A 218 10.41 8.40 -3.58
C LEU A 218 11.48 7.77 -4.47
N ASN A 219 12.74 8.01 -4.13
CA ASN A 219 13.90 7.24 -4.60
C ASN A 219 14.98 7.23 -3.52
N HIS A 220 14.89 6.27 -2.58
CA HIS A 220 15.65 6.19 -1.32
C HIS A 220 15.50 7.43 -0.43
N ARG A 221 15.25 8.58 -1.01
CA ARG A 221 14.94 9.88 -0.37
C ARG A 221 13.57 10.36 -0.82
N LEU A 222 12.98 11.21 -0.02
CA LEU A 222 11.77 11.93 -0.41
C LEU A 222 12.16 13.05 -1.37
N ILE A 223 11.74 12.92 -2.64
CA ILE A 223 12.04 13.91 -3.68
C ILE A 223 10.96 14.98 -3.73
N GLY A 224 9.69 14.58 -3.56
CA GLY A 224 8.56 15.49 -3.52
C GLY A 224 7.38 14.88 -2.79
N PHE A 225 6.58 15.73 -2.12
CA PHE A 225 5.35 15.34 -1.45
C PHE A 225 4.34 16.49 -1.48
N GLY A 226 3.28 16.34 -2.25
CA GLY A 226 2.29 17.40 -2.47
C GLY A 226 1.19 16.98 -3.44
N SER A 227 0.50 17.94 -4.03
CA SER A 227 -0.48 17.68 -5.08
C SER A 227 0.19 17.07 -6.32
N PRO A 228 -0.57 16.36 -7.18
CA PRO A 228 -0.04 15.81 -8.42
C PRO A 228 0.70 16.85 -9.28
N ASP A 229 0.13 18.03 -9.43
CA ASP A 229 0.70 19.11 -10.24
C ASP A 229 2.03 19.64 -9.68
N GLU A 230 2.20 19.64 -8.37
CA GLU A 230 3.45 20.06 -7.71
C GLU A 230 4.56 19.01 -7.85
N VAL A 231 4.22 17.72 -7.74
CA VAL A 231 5.20 16.63 -7.63
C VAL A 231 5.57 16.03 -8.98
N LEU A 232 4.64 15.95 -9.93
CA LEU A 232 4.89 15.36 -11.25
C LEU A 232 5.57 16.32 -12.23
N GLN A 233 6.32 17.30 -11.72
CA GLN A 233 7.11 18.21 -12.56
C GLN A 233 8.29 17.46 -13.21
N PRO A 234 8.63 17.79 -14.48
CA PRO A 234 9.71 17.11 -15.21
C PRO A 234 11.05 17.07 -14.45
N ALA A 235 11.40 18.13 -13.74
CA ALA A 235 12.63 18.20 -12.96
C ALA A 235 12.66 17.17 -11.83
N MET A 236 11.55 17.00 -11.09
CA MET A 236 11.44 16.01 -10.01
C MET A 236 11.42 14.59 -10.56
N LEU A 237 10.73 14.35 -11.68
CA LEU A 237 10.69 13.05 -12.34
C LEU A 237 12.09 12.65 -12.84
N ILE A 238 12.84 13.57 -13.44
CA ILE A 238 14.24 13.31 -13.83
C ILE A 238 15.10 12.98 -12.60
N GLN A 239 14.91 13.68 -11.49
CA GLN A 239 15.62 13.39 -10.25
C GLN A 239 15.28 12.01 -9.68
N ALA A 240 14.01 11.58 -9.77
CA ALA A 240 13.56 10.29 -9.27
C ALA A 240 13.97 9.12 -10.15
N TYR A 241 13.78 9.24 -11.46
CA TYR A 241 13.93 8.15 -12.41
C TYR A 241 15.23 8.19 -13.21
N GLY A 242 15.97 9.34 -13.15
CA GLY A 242 17.21 9.54 -13.91
C GLY A 242 16.98 9.53 -15.41
N GLY A 243 17.91 8.97 -16.18
CA GLY A 243 17.84 8.87 -17.64
C GLY A 243 16.84 7.85 -18.20
N ARG A 244 16.00 7.24 -17.36
CA ARG A 244 14.97 6.26 -17.76
C ARG A 244 13.67 6.90 -18.25
N LEU A 245 13.60 8.22 -18.32
CA LEU A 245 12.45 8.96 -18.84
C LEU A 245 12.63 9.21 -20.34
N ARG A 246 11.69 8.72 -21.16
CA ARG A 246 11.56 9.10 -22.58
C ARG A 246 10.35 10.00 -22.77
N LYS A 247 10.49 11.00 -23.61
CA LYS A 247 9.32 11.75 -24.11
C LYS A 247 8.52 10.83 -25.02
N THR A 248 7.21 10.77 -24.80
CA THR A 248 6.30 10.12 -25.76
C THR A 248 6.38 10.86 -27.11
N GLU A 249 6.06 10.16 -28.22
CA GLU A 249 6.13 10.72 -29.58
C GLU A 249 5.31 11.99 -29.74
N ASP A 250 4.27 12.19 -28.94
CA ASP A 250 3.43 13.41 -28.91
C ASP A 250 4.06 14.59 -28.15
N GLY A 251 5.24 14.42 -27.56
CA GLY A 251 5.99 15.48 -26.87
C GLY A 251 5.36 16.05 -25.60
N LYS A 252 4.18 15.57 -25.19
CA LYS A 252 3.41 16.07 -24.05
C LYS A 252 3.51 15.21 -22.79
N ASN A 253 3.84 13.92 -22.93
CA ASN A 253 3.91 13.00 -21.80
C ASN A 253 5.33 12.41 -21.63
N LEU A 254 5.70 12.09 -20.40
CA LEU A 254 6.93 11.39 -20.07
C LEU A 254 6.57 9.93 -19.80
N ALA A 255 7.13 9.00 -20.59
CA ALA A 255 7.00 7.57 -20.36
C ALA A 255 8.25 7.03 -19.66
N ILE A 256 8.06 6.09 -18.73
CA ILE A 256 9.15 5.40 -18.04
C ILE A 256 9.59 4.24 -18.93
N ASP A 257 10.88 4.15 -19.25
CA ASP A 257 11.45 3.01 -19.96
C ASP A 257 11.78 1.89 -18.96
N ASP A 258 10.91 0.88 -18.90
CA ASP A 258 11.07 -0.29 -18.03
C ASP A 258 12.03 -1.35 -18.63
N SER A 259 12.65 -1.08 -19.78
CA SER A 259 13.55 -2.00 -20.45
C SER A 259 14.92 -2.08 -19.76
N CYS A 260 14.99 -2.79 -18.65
CA CYS A 260 16.24 -3.21 -18.05
C CYS A 260 16.11 -4.56 -17.34
N CYS A 261 16.08 -5.65 -18.15
CA CYS A 261 16.60 -6.96 -17.76
C CYS A 261 16.74 -7.84 -19.00
N GLY A 262 17.98 -8.04 -19.44
CA GLY A 262 18.39 -9.28 -20.11
C GLY A 262 18.38 -9.30 -21.62
N GLU A 263 19.46 -8.84 -22.23
CA GLU A 263 20.03 -9.58 -23.33
C GLU A 263 21.44 -10.01 -22.92
N GLY A 264 21.52 -11.27 -22.52
CA GLY A 264 22.76 -11.98 -22.31
C GLY A 264 23.47 -12.14 -23.62
N GLU A 265 24.76 -11.94 -23.60
CA GLU A 265 25.73 -12.14 -24.65
C GLU A 265 25.54 -13.49 -25.39
N THR A 266 25.28 -13.41 -26.66
CA THR A 266 25.47 -14.55 -27.59
C THR A 266 26.96 -14.80 -27.71
N HIS A 267 27.48 -15.83 -27.04
CA HIS A 267 28.76 -16.39 -27.34
C HIS A 267 28.65 -17.11 -28.70
N GLU A 268 29.17 -16.48 -29.74
CA GLU A 268 29.63 -17.18 -30.97
C GLU A 268 30.74 -18.16 -30.59
N HIS A 269 30.45 -19.43 -30.67
CA HIS A 269 31.47 -20.46 -30.81
C HIS A 269 31.72 -20.70 -32.30
N ALA A 270 32.80 -20.13 -32.80
CA ALA A 270 33.47 -20.58 -34.00
C ALA A 270 34.33 -21.81 -33.66
N HIS A 271 34.20 -22.83 -34.48
CA HIS A 271 34.89 -24.08 -34.75
C HIS A 271 34.19 -25.35 -34.29
#